data_65034f05931c1559110e008cd3be85bf
#
_entry.id   65034f05931c1559110e008cd3be85bf
#
_cell.length_a   1.000
_cell.length_b   1.000
_cell.length_c   1.000
_cell.angle_alpha   90.00
_cell.angle_beta   90.00
_cell.angle_gamma   90.00
#
_symmetry.space_group_name_H-M   'P 1'
#
loop_
_entity.id
_entity.type
_entity.pdbx_description
1 polymer ?
#
loop_
_entity_poly.entity_id
_entity_poly.type
_entity_poly.pdbx_seq_one_letter_code
_entity_poly.pdbx_strand_id
1 'polypeptide(L)'
;MRVNSSAARSMKFLTDLLLSRSYWLTLAVVSAAMMATALYYQYVLGEEPCQVCIQARLWLVGFMLVATVMALLPNTRLLRSVGNGLALVCAVGLVERSWFLYQLENGMGDGSCEFQLGMPDWFAVDRWFPALFEVRNLCSFTPDMLFGLSMAESLLLAATGMVLAVLGSLAATRYTTASAGS
;
A
#
# COMPACT_ATOMS: atom_id res chain seq x y z
N MET A 1 -16.99 14.83 35.42
CA MET A 1 -16.29 13.63 34.89
C MET A 1 -14.88 14.02 34.49
N ARG A 2 -13.85 13.52 35.19
CA ARG A 2 -12.45 13.80 34.84
C ARG A 2 -12.10 12.94 33.61
N VAL A 3 -12.15 13.51 32.42
CA VAL A 3 -11.57 12.89 31.23
C VAL A 3 -10.09 12.63 31.54
N ASN A 4 -9.69 11.38 31.45
CA ASN A 4 -8.39 10.88 31.85
C ASN A 4 -7.30 11.67 31.08
N SER A 5 -6.54 12.52 31.77
CA SER A 5 -5.54 13.44 31.16
C SER A 5 -4.46 12.69 30.38
N SER A 6 -4.24 11.41 30.67
CA SER A 6 -3.34 10.53 29.93
C SER A 6 -3.90 10.16 28.55
N ALA A 7 -5.19 9.84 28.44
CA ALA A 7 -5.83 9.53 27.17
C ALA A 7 -5.88 10.72 26.22
N ALA A 8 -6.15 11.93 26.76
CA ALA A 8 -6.14 13.16 25.97
C ALA A 8 -4.73 13.51 25.45
N ARG A 9 -3.69 13.24 26.25
CA ARG A 9 -2.28 13.46 25.85
C ARG A 9 -1.84 12.46 24.78
N SER A 10 -2.23 11.19 24.92
CA SER A 10 -1.97 10.14 23.94
C SER A 10 -2.65 10.45 22.61
N MET A 11 -3.92 10.90 22.62
CA MET A 11 -4.64 11.31 21.41
C MET A 11 -3.99 12.49 20.69
N LYS A 12 -3.54 13.51 21.43
CA LYS A 12 -2.81 14.63 20.83
C LYS A 12 -1.52 14.15 20.15
N PHE A 13 -0.72 13.35 20.84
CA PHE A 13 0.53 12.81 20.28
C PHE A 13 0.30 12.03 18.99
N LEU A 14 -0.70 11.14 18.97
CA LEU A 14 -1.07 10.39 17.76
C LEU A 14 -1.56 11.31 16.63
N THR A 15 -2.36 12.32 16.97
CA THR A 15 -2.83 13.30 15.98
C THR A 15 -1.67 14.08 15.38
N ASP A 16 -0.75 14.57 16.21
CA ASP A 16 0.43 15.32 15.76
C ASP A 16 1.35 14.46 14.89
N LEU A 17 1.53 13.17 15.23
CA LEU A 17 2.29 12.23 14.44
C LEU A 17 1.65 12.00 13.05
N LEU A 18 0.35 11.71 13.01
CA LEU A 18 -0.40 11.47 11.76
C LEU A 18 -0.53 12.71 10.87
N LEU A 19 -0.37 13.91 11.45
CA LEU A 19 -0.41 15.18 10.74
C LEU A 19 0.99 15.70 10.35
N SER A 20 2.05 15.00 10.74
CA SER A 20 3.44 15.41 10.50
C SER A 20 3.97 14.94 9.12
N ARG A 21 5.08 15.53 8.68
CA ARG A 21 5.82 15.05 7.49
C ARG A 21 6.41 13.66 7.70
N SER A 22 6.77 13.32 8.93
CA SER A 22 7.32 12.00 9.26
C SER A 22 6.34 10.87 8.97
N TYR A 23 5.03 11.09 9.09
CA TYR A 23 4.01 10.13 8.66
C TYR A 23 4.16 9.74 7.19
N TRP A 24 4.25 10.72 6.29
CA TRP A 24 4.43 10.47 4.86
C TRP A 24 5.77 9.81 4.53
N LEU A 25 6.85 10.24 5.21
CA LEU A 25 8.15 9.60 5.08
C LEU A 25 8.12 8.13 5.54
N THR A 26 7.47 7.84 6.65
CA THR A 26 7.31 6.46 7.13
C THR A 26 6.55 5.60 6.11
N LEU A 27 5.45 6.11 5.55
CA LEU A 27 4.69 5.40 4.52
C LEU A 27 5.54 5.16 3.26
N ALA A 28 6.32 6.15 2.82
CA ALA A 28 7.21 6.00 1.67
C ALA A 28 8.30 4.96 1.93
N VAL A 29 8.93 4.97 3.11
CA VAL A 29 9.97 3.99 3.49
C VAL A 29 9.38 2.58 3.59
N VAL A 30 8.21 2.42 4.22
CA VAL A 30 7.55 1.12 4.31
C VAL A 30 7.20 0.58 2.92
N SER A 31 6.66 1.41 2.04
CA SER A 31 6.35 1.02 0.65
C SER A 31 7.61 0.64 -0.14
N ALA A 32 8.70 1.41 0.04
CA ALA A 32 9.99 1.10 -0.58
C ALA A 32 10.58 -0.22 -0.06
N ALA A 33 10.46 -0.49 1.24
CA ALA A 33 10.89 -1.75 1.85
C ALA A 33 10.09 -2.94 1.30
N MET A 34 8.75 -2.80 1.16
CA MET A 34 7.91 -3.83 0.55
C MET A 34 8.32 -4.10 -0.90
N MET A 35 8.58 -3.05 -1.69
CA MET A 35 9.07 -3.19 -3.07
C MET A 35 10.43 -3.87 -3.10
N ALA A 36 11.37 -3.47 -2.25
CA ALA A 36 12.69 -4.10 -2.14
C ALA A 36 12.58 -5.59 -1.78
N THR A 37 11.68 -5.95 -0.87
CA THR A 37 11.40 -7.35 -0.53
C THR A 37 10.89 -8.12 -1.74
N ALA A 38 9.92 -7.58 -2.49
CA ALA A 38 9.40 -8.22 -3.70
C ALA A 38 10.49 -8.44 -4.77
N LEU A 39 11.40 -7.48 -4.94
CA LEU A 39 12.53 -7.61 -5.86
C LEU A 39 13.60 -8.60 -5.35
N TYR A 40 13.82 -8.66 -4.05
CA TYR A 40 14.71 -9.65 -3.44
C TYR A 40 14.21 -11.08 -3.71
N TYR A 41 12.93 -11.36 -3.51
CA TYR A 41 12.35 -12.66 -3.86
C TYR A 41 12.52 -12.97 -5.35
N GLN A 42 12.28 -12.00 -6.22
CA GLN A 42 12.40 -12.17 -7.67
C GLN A 42 13.84 -12.44 -8.12
N TYR A 43 14.80 -11.62 -7.68
CA TYR A 43 16.16 -11.64 -8.25
C TYR A 43 17.16 -12.48 -7.46
N VAL A 44 16.95 -12.65 -6.16
CA VAL A 44 17.88 -13.40 -5.30
C VAL A 44 17.39 -14.81 -5.06
N LEU A 45 16.09 -14.99 -4.81
CA LEU A 45 15.50 -16.29 -4.58
C LEU A 45 14.97 -16.96 -5.87
N GLY A 46 14.90 -16.23 -6.99
CA GLY A 46 14.47 -16.76 -8.28
C GLY A 46 12.96 -16.95 -8.41
N GLU A 47 12.18 -16.34 -7.52
CA GLU A 47 10.71 -16.43 -7.54
C GLU A 47 10.11 -15.54 -8.62
N GLU A 48 9.61 -16.14 -9.68
CA GLU A 48 9.07 -15.42 -10.82
C GLU A 48 7.70 -14.81 -10.50
N PRO A 49 7.50 -13.49 -10.76
CA PRO A 49 6.27 -12.80 -10.41
C PRO A 49 5.12 -13.17 -11.35
N CYS A 50 3.94 -13.38 -10.77
CA CYS A 50 2.69 -13.60 -11.49
C CYS A 50 2.00 -12.27 -11.90
N GLN A 51 0.98 -12.35 -12.76
CA GLN A 51 0.20 -11.19 -13.22
C GLN A 51 -0.35 -10.35 -12.05
N VAL A 52 -0.99 -10.98 -11.07
CA VAL A 52 -1.60 -10.28 -9.92
C VAL A 52 -0.52 -9.65 -9.02
N CYS A 53 0.64 -10.32 -8.89
CA CYS A 53 1.79 -9.77 -8.16
C CYS A 53 2.29 -8.47 -8.82
N ILE A 54 2.36 -8.43 -10.14
CA ILE A 54 2.77 -7.23 -10.88
C ILE A 54 1.71 -6.12 -10.76
N GLN A 55 0.43 -6.44 -10.82
CA GLN A 55 -0.64 -5.47 -10.60
C GLN A 55 -0.60 -4.89 -9.17
N ALA A 56 -0.33 -5.71 -8.16
CA ALA A 56 -0.12 -5.24 -6.79
C ALA A 56 1.10 -4.29 -6.67
N ARG A 57 2.21 -4.60 -7.37
CA ARG A 57 3.38 -3.69 -7.44
C ARG A 57 3.03 -2.33 -8.03
N LEU A 58 2.15 -2.26 -9.04
CA LEU A 58 1.71 -0.98 -9.61
C LEU A 58 0.98 -0.11 -8.58
N TRP A 59 0.06 -0.69 -7.82
CA TRP A 59 -0.62 0.01 -6.73
C TRP A 59 0.34 0.46 -5.64
N LEU A 60 1.31 -0.40 -5.29
CA LEU A 60 2.35 -0.09 -4.31
C LEU A 60 3.26 1.06 -4.77
N VAL A 61 3.67 1.08 -6.05
CA VAL A 61 4.43 2.19 -6.64
C VAL A 61 3.62 3.48 -6.63
N GLY A 62 2.35 3.41 -7.02
CA GLY A 62 1.44 4.56 -6.96
C GLY A 62 1.35 5.13 -5.53
N PHE A 63 1.15 4.26 -4.54
CA PHE A 63 1.13 4.66 -3.13
C PHE A 63 2.46 5.28 -2.67
N MET A 64 3.59 4.67 -3.03
CA MET A 64 4.93 5.16 -2.70
C MET A 64 5.19 6.54 -3.31
N LEU A 65 4.78 6.76 -4.57
CA LEU A 65 4.89 8.06 -5.24
C LEU A 65 4.05 9.13 -4.53
N VAL A 66 2.80 8.82 -4.21
CA VAL A 66 1.93 9.75 -3.44
C VAL A 66 2.57 10.07 -2.10
N ALA A 67 3.03 9.08 -1.35
CA ALA A 67 3.65 9.30 -0.04
C ALA A 67 4.92 10.15 -0.14
N THR A 68 5.78 9.89 -1.16
CA THR A 68 7.00 10.64 -1.39
C THR A 68 6.71 12.10 -1.77
N VAL A 69 5.79 12.32 -2.70
CA VAL A 69 5.39 13.68 -3.11
C VAL A 69 4.81 14.45 -1.93
N MET A 70 3.96 13.81 -1.12
CA MET A 70 3.36 14.45 0.06
C MET A 70 4.39 14.74 1.16
N ALA A 71 5.45 13.94 1.28
CA ALA A 71 6.56 14.21 2.20
C ALA A 71 7.37 15.46 1.78
N LEU A 72 7.48 15.73 0.48
CA LEU A 72 8.24 16.86 -0.07
C LEU A 72 7.42 18.16 -0.13
N LEU A 73 6.11 18.07 -0.34
CA LEU A 73 5.24 19.24 -0.47
C LEU A 73 4.95 19.93 0.88
N PRO A 74 4.57 21.24 0.86
CA PRO A 74 4.15 21.93 2.07
C PRO A 74 2.87 21.29 2.64
N ASN A 75 2.86 21.12 3.96
CA ASN A 75 1.81 20.39 4.67
C ASN A 75 0.53 21.24 4.85
N THR A 76 -0.13 21.60 3.73
CA THR A 76 -1.39 22.33 3.76
C THR A 76 -2.58 21.37 3.92
N ARG A 77 -3.69 21.85 4.46
CA ARG A 77 -4.90 21.04 4.69
C ARG A 77 -5.46 20.44 3.39
N LEU A 78 -5.48 21.23 2.30
CA LEU A 78 -5.97 20.80 1.01
C LEU A 78 -5.10 19.69 0.43
N LEU A 79 -3.78 19.89 0.38
CA LEU A 79 -2.84 18.89 -0.13
C LEU A 79 -2.91 17.60 0.68
N ARG A 80 -3.02 17.70 2.00
CA ARG A 80 -3.19 16.52 2.88
C ARG A 80 -4.47 15.76 2.57
N SER A 81 -5.60 16.45 2.37
CA SER A 81 -6.86 15.79 2.04
C SER A 81 -6.77 15.08 0.68
N VAL A 82 -6.21 15.73 -0.33
CA VAL A 82 -5.99 15.14 -1.66
C VAL A 82 -5.00 13.98 -1.58
N GLY A 83 -3.87 14.16 -0.89
CA GLY A 83 -2.85 13.11 -0.72
C GLY A 83 -3.42 11.87 -0.01
N ASN A 84 -4.17 12.05 1.08
CA ASN A 84 -4.84 10.94 1.76
C ASN A 84 -5.90 10.27 0.86
N GLY A 85 -6.64 11.04 0.04
CA GLY A 85 -7.59 10.48 -0.91
C GLY A 85 -6.91 9.59 -1.96
N LEU A 86 -5.83 10.08 -2.58
CA LEU A 86 -5.04 9.31 -3.55
C LEU A 86 -4.36 8.09 -2.91
N ALA A 87 -3.77 8.26 -1.72
CA ALA A 87 -3.17 7.16 -0.98
C ALA A 87 -4.21 6.08 -0.62
N LEU A 88 -5.43 6.48 -0.25
CA LEU A 88 -6.52 5.55 0.05
C LEU A 88 -6.92 4.74 -1.19
N VAL A 89 -7.05 5.39 -2.35
CA VAL A 89 -7.34 4.69 -3.61
C VAL A 89 -6.26 3.65 -3.92
N CYS A 90 -4.99 4.02 -3.81
CA CYS A 90 -3.88 3.09 -4.05
C CYS A 90 -3.87 1.94 -3.02
N ALA A 91 -4.10 2.24 -1.74
CA ALA A 91 -4.11 1.21 -0.69
C ALA A 91 -5.29 0.25 -0.84
N VAL A 92 -6.48 0.73 -1.20
CA VAL A 92 -7.66 -0.11 -1.46
C VAL A 92 -7.44 -0.99 -2.70
N GLY A 93 -6.85 -0.43 -3.78
CA GLY A 93 -6.47 -1.21 -4.95
C GLY A 93 -5.44 -2.30 -4.63
N LEU A 94 -4.49 -2.01 -3.74
CA LEU A 94 -3.54 -3.00 -3.25
C LEU A 94 -4.22 -4.10 -2.43
N VAL A 95 -5.15 -3.77 -1.54
CA VAL A 95 -5.95 -4.74 -0.76
C VAL A 95 -6.75 -5.64 -1.71
N GLU A 96 -7.40 -5.07 -2.71
CA GLU A 96 -8.22 -5.81 -3.67
C GLU A 96 -7.37 -6.83 -4.45
N ARG A 97 -6.19 -6.43 -4.95
CA ARG A 97 -5.28 -7.34 -5.64
C ARG A 97 -4.69 -8.40 -4.70
N SER A 98 -4.35 -8.03 -3.47
CA SER A 98 -3.86 -8.99 -2.47
C SER A 98 -4.91 -10.01 -2.07
N TRP A 99 -6.16 -9.57 -1.94
CA TRP A 99 -7.30 -10.46 -1.68
C TRP A 99 -7.54 -11.43 -2.82
N PHE A 100 -7.48 -10.95 -4.06
CA PHE A 100 -7.63 -11.80 -5.24
C PHE A 100 -6.49 -12.84 -5.32
N LEU A 101 -5.26 -12.45 -5.02
CA LEU A 101 -4.13 -13.37 -4.95
C LEU A 101 -4.33 -14.45 -3.88
N TYR A 102 -4.81 -14.04 -2.69
CA TYR A 102 -5.14 -14.97 -1.60
C TYR A 102 -6.22 -15.99 -2.00
N GLN A 103 -7.24 -15.55 -2.73
CA GLN A 103 -8.27 -16.46 -3.26
C GLN A 103 -7.69 -17.47 -4.25
N LEU A 104 -6.79 -17.05 -5.14
CA LEU A 104 -6.12 -17.93 -6.10
C LEU A 104 -5.26 -19.00 -5.41
N GLU A 105 -4.49 -18.60 -4.38
CA GLU A 105 -3.70 -19.54 -3.58
C GLU A 105 -4.56 -20.61 -2.90
N ASN A 106 -5.74 -20.25 -2.42
CA ASN A 106 -6.64 -21.16 -1.73
C ASN A 106 -7.59 -21.93 -2.68
N GLY A 107 -7.38 -21.83 -3.99
CA GLY A 107 -8.20 -22.52 -4.99
C GLY A 107 -9.66 -22.02 -5.06
N MET A 108 -9.93 -20.82 -4.54
CA MET A 108 -11.27 -20.20 -4.53
C MET A 108 -11.51 -19.29 -5.76
N GLY A 109 -10.50 -19.10 -6.59
CA GLY A 109 -10.58 -18.24 -7.78
C GLY A 109 -10.72 -19.06 -9.08
N ASP A 110 -11.26 -18.43 -10.13
CA ASP A 110 -11.47 -19.04 -11.45
C ASP A 110 -10.16 -19.34 -12.23
N GLY A 111 -9.00 -19.14 -11.60
CA GLY A 111 -7.70 -19.58 -12.11
C GLY A 111 -7.20 -18.88 -13.38
N SER A 112 -7.87 -17.84 -13.86
CA SER A 112 -7.50 -17.14 -15.10
C SER A 112 -6.39 -16.10 -14.86
N CYS A 113 -5.18 -16.58 -14.58
CA CYS A 113 -3.99 -15.73 -14.68
C CYS A 113 -3.41 -15.87 -16.09
N GLU A 114 -3.35 -14.76 -16.81
CA GLU A 114 -2.73 -14.68 -18.11
C GLU A 114 -1.25 -14.28 -17.99
N PHE A 115 -0.44 -14.64 -19.00
CA PHE A 115 0.95 -14.17 -19.11
C PHE A 115 1.06 -12.70 -19.58
N GLN A 116 -0.07 -12.01 -19.67
CA GLN A 116 -0.15 -10.60 -20.03
C GLN A 116 -0.65 -9.79 -18.85
N LEU A 117 -0.10 -8.59 -18.67
CA LEU A 117 -0.51 -7.70 -17.57
C LEU A 117 -1.97 -7.21 -17.71
N GLY A 118 -2.54 -7.29 -18.92
CA GLY A 118 -3.91 -6.86 -19.22
C GLY A 118 -4.09 -5.34 -19.21
N MET A 119 -2.99 -4.58 -19.38
CA MET A 119 -3.03 -3.13 -19.48
C MET A 119 -3.23 -2.67 -20.93
N PRO A 120 -3.90 -1.52 -21.16
CA PRO A 120 -4.03 -0.97 -22.50
C PRO A 120 -2.67 -0.58 -23.08
N ASP A 121 -2.53 -0.63 -24.43
CA ASP A 121 -1.26 -0.38 -25.13
C ASP A 121 -0.62 0.99 -24.85
N TRP A 122 -1.41 1.99 -24.47
CA TRP A 122 -0.92 3.31 -24.07
C TRP A 122 -0.32 3.33 -22.65
N PHE A 123 -0.51 2.27 -21.86
CA PHE A 123 0.03 2.12 -20.50
C PHE A 123 0.74 0.77 -20.35
N ALA A 124 1.65 0.47 -21.28
CA ALA A 124 2.41 -0.77 -21.34
C ALA A 124 3.64 -0.74 -20.41
N VAL A 125 3.41 -0.71 -19.11
CA VAL A 125 4.50 -0.63 -18.10
C VAL A 125 5.40 -1.86 -18.08
N ASP A 126 4.88 -3.02 -18.47
CA ASP A 126 5.63 -4.25 -18.69
C ASP A 126 6.68 -4.12 -19.79
N ARG A 127 6.37 -3.37 -20.84
CA ARG A 127 7.32 -3.08 -21.94
C ARG A 127 8.29 -1.95 -21.60
N TRP A 128 7.85 -0.95 -20.82
CA TRP A 128 8.69 0.21 -20.44
C TRP A 128 9.71 -0.15 -19.36
N PHE A 129 9.29 -0.96 -18.39
CA PHE A 129 10.11 -1.38 -17.25
C PHE A 129 10.00 -2.88 -17.00
N PRO A 130 10.48 -3.74 -17.94
CA PRO A 130 10.32 -5.20 -17.82
C PRO A 130 10.98 -5.76 -16.55
N ALA A 131 12.07 -5.15 -16.08
CA ALA A 131 12.72 -5.55 -14.84
C ALA A 131 11.80 -5.51 -13.60
N LEU A 132 10.78 -4.64 -13.60
CA LEU A 132 9.86 -4.45 -12.47
C LEU A 132 8.49 -5.08 -12.71
N PHE A 133 8.03 -5.10 -13.97
CA PHE A 133 6.62 -5.35 -14.31
C PHE A 133 6.40 -6.43 -15.36
N GLU A 134 7.41 -7.22 -15.71
CA GLU A 134 7.24 -8.38 -16.61
C GLU A 134 6.61 -9.55 -15.85
N VAL A 135 5.53 -10.10 -16.41
CA VAL A 135 4.86 -11.31 -15.89
C VAL A 135 5.64 -12.53 -16.37
N ARG A 136 6.06 -13.39 -15.45
CA ARG A 136 6.90 -14.56 -15.77
C ARG A 136 6.30 -15.88 -15.31
N ASN A 137 5.31 -15.86 -14.40
CA ASN A 137 4.73 -17.08 -13.83
C ASN A 137 3.21 -17.02 -13.72
N LEU A 138 2.59 -18.18 -13.53
CA LEU A 138 1.16 -18.32 -13.22
C LEU A 138 0.89 -18.04 -11.74
N CYS A 139 -0.33 -17.59 -11.40
CA CYS A 139 -0.68 -17.16 -10.03
C CYS A 139 -0.90 -18.32 -9.03
N SER A 140 -0.72 -19.57 -9.44
CA SER A 140 -0.95 -20.73 -8.57
C SER A 140 0.22 -21.11 -7.66
N PHE A 141 1.36 -20.45 -7.82
CA PHE A 141 2.56 -20.67 -7.01
C PHE A 141 3.04 -19.35 -6.41
N THR A 142 2.79 -19.17 -5.13
CA THR A 142 3.38 -18.09 -4.35
C THR A 142 4.30 -18.67 -3.30
N PRO A 143 5.51 -18.10 -3.11
CA PRO A 143 6.46 -18.60 -2.13
C PRO A 143 5.98 -18.32 -0.70
N ASP A 144 6.32 -19.24 0.20
CA ASP A 144 6.16 -19.00 1.63
C ASP A 144 7.14 -17.92 2.09
N MET A 145 6.64 -16.94 2.82
CA MET A 145 7.45 -15.88 3.43
C MET A 145 7.92 -16.31 4.85
N LEU A 146 8.68 -15.42 5.48
CA LEU A 146 9.10 -15.57 6.87
C LEU A 146 7.88 -15.80 7.79
N PHE A 147 8.04 -16.69 8.77
CA PHE A 147 7.00 -17.07 9.76
C PHE A 147 5.86 -17.98 9.26
N GLY A 148 6.01 -18.62 8.11
CA GLY A 148 4.99 -19.54 7.59
C GLY A 148 3.72 -18.87 7.05
N LEU A 149 3.77 -17.56 6.80
CA LEU A 149 2.74 -16.82 6.08
C LEU A 149 3.02 -16.90 4.58
N SER A 150 1.97 -17.05 3.78
CA SER A 150 2.13 -16.94 2.34
C SER A 150 2.44 -15.49 1.91
N MET A 151 2.97 -15.33 0.70
CA MET A 151 3.21 -14.00 0.15
C MET A 151 1.93 -13.17 0.04
N ALA A 152 0.80 -13.80 -0.30
CA ALA A 152 -0.51 -13.13 -0.39
C ALA A 152 -1.02 -12.69 0.98
N GLU A 153 -0.90 -13.52 2.01
CA GLU A 153 -1.29 -13.17 3.38
C GLU A 153 -0.48 -11.99 3.92
N SER A 154 0.84 -12.03 3.74
CA SER A 154 1.74 -10.97 4.16
C SER A 154 1.42 -9.64 3.46
N LEU A 155 1.16 -9.69 2.15
CA LEU A 155 0.79 -8.52 1.37
C LEU A 155 -0.57 -7.97 1.79
N LEU A 156 -1.56 -8.84 2.04
CA LEU A 156 -2.90 -8.46 2.51
C LEU A 156 -2.86 -7.77 3.88
N LEU A 157 -2.08 -8.30 4.81
CA LEU A 157 -1.88 -7.69 6.13
C LEU A 157 -1.24 -6.31 6.03
N ALA A 158 -0.18 -6.18 5.23
CA ALA A 158 0.50 -4.91 5.01
C ALA A 158 -0.41 -3.88 4.33
N ALA A 159 -1.14 -4.27 3.28
CA ALA A 159 -2.07 -3.41 2.57
C ALA A 159 -3.23 -2.93 3.47
N THR A 160 -3.77 -3.83 4.30
CA THR A 160 -4.80 -3.48 5.30
C THR A 160 -4.25 -2.49 6.32
N GLY A 161 -3.02 -2.69 6.81
CA GLY A 161 -2.33 -1.73 7.68
C GLY A 161 -2.18 -0.34 7.05
N MET A 162 -1.87 -0.28 5.75
CA MET A 162 -1.80 1.00 5.00
C MET A 162 -3.17 1.69 4.93
N VAL A 163 -4.25 0.96 4.65
CA VAL A 163 -5.62 1.51 4.66
C VAL A 163 -5.95 2.10 6.03
N LEU A 164 -5.69 1.36 7.10
CA LEU A 164 -5.97 1.83 8.47
C LEU A 164 -5.15 3.08 8.83
N ALA A 165 -3.89 3.14 8.43
CA ALA A 165 -3.03 4.31 8.64
C ALA A 165 -3.58 5.55 7.92
N VAL A 166 -4.01 5.42 6.66
CA VAL A 166 -4.59 6.52 5.88
C VAL A 166 -5.94 6.96 6.44
N LEU A 167 -6.80 6.02 6.84
CA LEU A 167 -8.09 6.34 7.48
C LEU A 167 -7.87 7.06 8.82
N GLY A 168 -6.88 6.65 9.61
CA GLY A 168 -6.48 7.32 10.84
C GLY A 168 -6.05 8.77 10.59
N SER A 169 -5.23 9.02 9.55
CA SER A 169 -4.82 10.37 9.14
C SER A 169 -5.99 11.24 8.67
N LEU A 170 -6.94 10.66 7.92
CA LEU A 170 -8.17 11.34 7.51
C LEU A 170 -9.05 11.72 8.71
N ALA A 171 -9.23 10.80 9.66
CA ALA A 171 -9.98 11.06 10.88
C ALA A 171 -9.34 12.17 11.72
N ALA A 172 -8.00 12.13 11.89
CA ALA A 172 -7.25 13.17 12.59
C ALA A 172 -7.41 14.55 11.94
N THR A 173 -7.37 14.61 10.60
CA THR A 173 -7.58 15.86 9.84
C THR A 173 -8.98 16.42 10.05
N ARG A 174 -10.01 15.59 10.06
CA ARG A 174 -11.41 16.02 10.31
C ARG A 174 -11.62 16.49 11.75
N TYR A 175 -11.03 15.79 12.71
CA TYR A 175 -11.12 16.16 14.13
C TYR A 175 -10.53 17.54 14.41
N THR A 176 -9.36 17.85 13.85
CA THR A 176 -8.73 19.16 14.00
C THR A 176 -9.51 20.29 13.34
N THR A 177 -10.25 20.03 12.25
CA THR A 177 -11.14 21.03 11.64
C THR A 177 -12.38 21.31 12.48
N ALA A 178 -12.99 20.31 13.07
CA ALA A 178 -14.17 20.45 13.91
C ALA A 178 -13.85 21.25 15.21
N SER A 179 -12.69 20.99 15.82
CA SER A 179 -12.27 21.70 17.04
C SER A 179 -11.80 23.13 16.82
N ALA A 180 -11.49 23.54 15.61
CA ALA A 180 -11.09 24.91 15.28
C ALA A 180 -12.27 25.82 14.87
N GLY A 181 -13.46 25.24 14.67
CA GLY A 181 -14.68 25.97 14.29
C GLY A 181 -15.72 26.14 15.42
N SER A 182 -15.40 25.65 16.63
CA SER A 182 -16.17 25.83 17.87
C SER A 182 -15.52 26.84 18.79
#